data_02626e4329a681afb7d2d7153c7b79dc
#
_entry.id   02626e4329a681afb7d2d7153c7b79dc
#
_cell.length_a   1.000
_cell.length_b   1.000
_cell.length_c   1.000
_cell.angle_alpha   90.00
_cell.angle_beta   90.00
_cell.angle_gamma   90.00
#
_symmetry.space_group_name_H-M   'P 1'
#
loop_
_entity.id
_entity.type
_entity.pdbx_description
1 polymer ?
#
loop_
_entity_poly.entity_id
_entity_poly.type
_entity_poly.pdbx_seq_one_letter_code
_entity_poly.pdbx_strand_id
1 'polypeptide(L)'
;MLVVRLLTTALALTIPFALFGQASAAGSAPTPLSALLAEANTNNPQISAADQGWQAAKEVPRQVSALPDATFTYQQFSVGSPKPFAGYTNSNFSYVGIGASQELPYPGKLRLRGEAAQRAADVKGVEVDATRASIADAVKSDYLKLAYLQMTLGILQENERVLEQIIRDATAHYEVGQGSQADLLQAQVERTKLLREITSHSEQTELVEAQLKGMLNRDQDSPDIVTEPLTETPLQLTSAALLQLVRAHNPEVQVDASAVRKENAALKSAEREG
;
A
#
# COMPACT_ATOMS: atom_id res chain seq x y z
N MET A 1 -40.05 -70.42 -13.93
CA MET A 1 -40.01 -70.05 -12.50
C MET A 1 -38.64 -69.54 -12.18
N LEU A 2 -38.47 -68.21 -12.15
CA LEU A 2 -37.19 -67.54 -11.87
C LEU A 2 -37.41 -66.65 -10.64
N VAL A 3 -36.76 -66.97 -9.54
CA VAL A 3 -36.86 -66.26 -8.27
C VAL A 3 -35.75 -65.16 -8.29
N VAL A 4 -36.15 -63.90 -8.33
CA VAL A 4 -35.25 -62.73 -8.23
C VAL A 4 -35.13 -62.41 -6.75
N ARG A 5 -33.93 -62.56 -6.19
CA ARG A 5 -33.55 -62.06 -4.84
C ARG A 5 -33.15 -60.60 -4.92
N LEU A 6 -33.91 -59.73 -4.29
CA LEU A 6 -33.55 -58.35 -4.01
C LEU A 6 -32.55 -58.29 -2.84
N LEU A 7 -31.36 -57.77 -3.13
CA LEU A 7 -30.33 -57.47 -2.12
C LEU A 7 -30.46 -55.98 -1.77
N THR A 8 -31.01 -55.66 -0.59
CA THR A 8 -31.04 -54.30 -0.06
C THR A 8 -29.73 -54.00 0.68
N THR A 9 -28.85 -53.21 0.05
CA THR A 9 -27.66 -52.66 0.69
C THR A 9 -28.02 -51.35 1.40
N ALA A 10 -28.04 -51.39 2.76
CA ALA A 10 -28.17 -50.20 3.58
C ALA A 10 -26.85 -49.43 3.57
N LEU A 11 -26.85 -48.25 2.95
CA LEU A 11 -25.74 -47.29 2.95
C LEU A 11 -25.78 -46.48 4.25
N ALA A 12 -24.94 -46.81 5.23
CA ALA A 12 -24.77 -46.04 6.45
C ALA A 12 -23.99 -44.76 6.15
N LEU A 13 -24.69 -43.63 6.13
CA LEU A 13 -24.10 -42.28 5.97
C LEU A 13 -23.51 -41.87 7.33
N THR A 14 -22.21 -42.06 7.52
CA THR A 14 -21.46 -41.51 8.66
C THR A 14 -21.15 -40.04 8.39
N ILE A 15 -21.88 -39.13 9.04
CA ILE A 15 -21.58 -37.69 9.06
C ILE A 15 -20.41 -37.50 10.03
N PRO A 16 -19.25 -36.97 9.59
CA PRO A 16 -18.21 -36.60 10.53
C PRO A 16 -18.69 -35.33 11.28
N PHE A 17 -18.90 -35.48 12.58
CA PHE A 17 -19.13 -34.35 13.49
C PHE A 17 -17.83 -33.54 13.55
N ALA A 18 -17.76 -32.48 12.73
CA ALA A 18 -16.67 -31.50 12.81
C ALA A 18 -16.75 -30.86 14.19
N LEU A 19 -15.80 -31.17 15.06
CA LEU A 19 -15.52 -30.39 16.26
C LEU A 19 -15.15 -28.96 15.78
N PHE A 20 -16.12 -28.05 15.85
CA PHE A 20 -15.80 -26.62 15.89
C PHE A 20 -15.02 -26.41 17.20
N GLY A 21 -13.71 -26.44 17.10
CA GLY A 21 -12.84 -26.01 18.17
C GLY A 21 -13.23 -24.57 18.52
N GLN A 22 -13.68 -24.36 19.76
CA GLN A 22 -13.79 -23.05 20.36
C GLN A 22 -12.41 -22.42 20.24
N ALA A 23 -12.29 -21.41 19.38
CA ALA A 23 -11.15 -20.51 19.42
C ALA A 23 -11.21 -19.85 20.81
N SER A 24 -10.44 -20.40 21.75
CA SER A 24 -10.10 -19.70 22.97
C SER A 24 -9.60 -18.33 22.57
N ALA A 25 -10.16 -17.30 23.18
CA ALA A 25 -9.58 -15.97 23.19
C ALA A 25 -8.24 -16.04 23.96
N ALA A 26 -7.26 -16.71 23.37
CA ALA A 26 -5.87 -16.57 23.75
C ALA A 26 -5.50 -15.14 23.36
N GLY A 27 -5.21 -14.28 24.32
CA GLY A 27 -4.73 -12.93 24.06
C GLY A 27 -3.66 -13.01 22.97
N SER A 28 -3.84 -12.24 21.90
CA SER A 28 -2.94 -12.26 20.76
C SER A 28 -1.52 -12.03 21.26
N ALA A 29 -0.59 -12.90 20.90
CA ALA A 29 0.82 -12.72 21.27
C ALA A 29 1.32 -11.38 20.67
N PRO A 30 2.17 -10.63 21.38
CA PRO A 30 2.72 -9.39 20.86
C PRO A 30 3.35 -9.60 19.48
N THR A 31 2.96 -8.75 18.54
CA THR A 31 3.46 -8.81 17.15
C THR A 31 4.68 -7.92 17.02
N PRO A 32 5.86 -8.44 16.68
CA PRO A 32 7.06 -7.63 16.54
C PRO A 32 6.96 -6.70 15.32
N LEU A 33 7.51 -5.50 15.44
CA LEU A 33 7.55 -4.52 14.35
C LEU A 33 8.16 -5.09 13.06
N SER A 34 9.20 -5.92 13.18
CA SER A 34 9.86 -6.54 12.03
C SER A 34 8.93 -7.41 11.19
N ALA A 35 7.99 -8.13 11.82
CA ALA A 35 7.00 -8.94 11.11
C ALA A 35 6.02 -8.06 10.31
N LEU A 36 5.54 -6.95 10.90
CA LEU A 36 4.65 -6.02 10.22
C LEU A 36 5.34 -5.31 9.05
N LEU A 37 6.62 -4.95 9.19
CA LEU A 37 7.41 -4.37 8.10
C LEU A 37 7.58 -5.35 6.93
N ALA A 38 7.84 -6.62 7.21
CA ALA A 38 7.94 -7.65 6.18
C ALA A 38 6.60 -7.87 5.46
N GLU A 39 5.51 -7.90 6.22
CA GLU A 39 4.15 -8.03 5.69
C GLU A 39 3.75 -6.83 4.82
N ALA A 40 3.97 -5.60 5.30
CA ALA A 40 3.72 -4.39 4.53
C ALA A 40 4.51 -4.37 3.21
N ASN A 41 5.79 -4.72 3.25
CA ASN A 41 6.62 -4.77 2.05
C ASN A 41 6.12 -5.78 1.00
N THR A 42 5.43 -6.84 1.43
CA THR A 42 4.91 -7.88 0.54
C THR A 42 3.50 -7.59 0.05
N ASN A 43 2.64 -7.09 0.93
CA ASN A 43 1.19 -7.04 0.71
C ASN A 43 0.66 -5.64 0.39
N ASN A 44 1.46 -4.59 0.63
CA ASN A 44 0.98 -3.22 0.43
C ASN A 44 0.68 -2.91 -1.04
N PRO A 45 -0.55 -2.48 -1.38
CA PRO A 45 -0.95 -2.25 -2.77
C PRO A 45 -0.21 -1.07 -3.43
N GLN A 46 0.25 -0.08 -2.67
CA GLN A 46 1.00 1.06 -3.22
C GLN A 46 2.39 0.62 -3.69
N ILE A 47 3.07 -0.26 -2.93
CA ILE A 47 4.35 -0.86 -3.34
C ILE A 47 4.16 -1.70 -4.60
N SER A 48 3.12 -2.52 -4.64
CA SER A 48 2.78 -3.33 -5.81
C SER A 48 2.49 -2.48 -7.04
N ALA A 49 1.72 -1.41 -6.90
CA ALA A 49 1.41 -0.48 -7.98
C ALA A 49 2.67 0.24 -8.50
N ALA A 50 3.56 0.69 -7.61
CA ALA A 50 4.83 1.31 -7.99
C ALA A 50 5.72 0.32 -8.76
N ASP A 51 5.82 -0.93 -8.31
CA ASP A 51 6.60 -1.97 -8.98
C ASP A 51 6.06 -2.29 -10.37
N GLN A 52 4.74 -2.45 -10.53
CA GLN A 52 4.11 -2.64 -11.85
C GLN A 52 4.35 -1.44 -12.77
N GLY A 53 4.30 -0.22 -12.24
CA GLY A 53 4.64 0.99 -12.99
C GLY A 53 6.09 0.99 -13.48
N TRP A 54 7.03 0.54 -12.66
CA TRP A 54 8.41 0.37 -13.06
C TRP A 54 8.60 -0.73 -14.10
N GLN A 55 7.95 -1.88 -13.94
CA GLN A 55 7.99 -2.96 -14.95
C GLN A 55 7.48 -2.46 -16.31
N ALA A 56 6.37 -1.73 -16.34
CA ALA A 56 5.87 -1.11 -17.56
C ALA A 56 6.87 -0.11 -18.17
N ALA A 57 7.49 0.73 -17.35
CA ALA A 57 8.48 1.70 -17.81
C ALA A 57 9.73 1.05 -18.43
N LYS A 58 10.14 -0.13 -17.96
CA LYS A 58 11.28 -0.88 -18.51
C LYS A 58 11.07 -1.36 -19.95
N GLU A 59 9.84 -1.49 -20.41
CA GLU A 59 9.55 -1.91 -21.78
C GLU A 59 9.56 -0.72 -22.77
N VAL A 60 9.42 0.52 -22.30
CA VAL A 60 9.38 1.72 -23.14
C VAL A 60 10.67 1.95 -23.95
N PRO A 61 11.88 1.76 -23.41
CA PRO A 61 13.12 1.95 -24.17
C PRO A 61 13.17 1.12 -25.44
N ARG A 62 12.70 -0.13 -25.38
CA ARG A 62 12.66 -1.04 -26.53
C ARG A 62 11.67 -0.55 -27.59
N GLN A 63 10.52 -0.02 -27.18
CA GLN A 63 9.49 0.52 -28.08
C GLN A 63 9.99 1.75 -28.83
N VAL A 64 10.56 2.74 -28.09
CA VAL A 64 10.97 4.03 -28.69
C VAL A 64 12.28 3.94 -29.47
N SER A 65 13.10 2.90 -29.25
CA SER A 65 14.30 2.62 -30.04
C SER A 65 14.05 1.77 -31.30
N ALA A 66 12.85 1.21 -31.44
CA ALA A 66 12.47 0.49 -32.65
C ALA A 66 12.24 1.46 -33.82
N LEU A 67 12.42 0.94 -35.05
CA LEU A 67 12.02 1.69 -36.25
C LEU A 67 10.51 1.91 -36.23
N PRO A 68 10.05 3.11 -36.68
CA PRO A 68 8.62 3.36 -36.89
C PRO A 68 8.01 2.34 -37.85
N ASP A 69 6.73 2.03 -37.64
CA ASP A 69 6.02 1.07 -38.48
C ASP A 69 5.93 1.51 -39.93
N ALA A 70 6.03 0.56 -40.88
CA ALA A 70 5.82 0.83 -42.25
C ALA A 70 4.31 1.05 -42.54
N THR A 71 4.02 2.14 -43.23
CA THR A 71 2.66 2.50 -43.62
C THR A 71 2.40 2.01 -45.04
N PHE A 72 1.38 1.18 -45.21
CA PHE A 72 0.89 0.76 -46.50
C PHE A 72 -0.35 1.56 -46.83
N THR A 73 -0.34 2.24 -48.00
CA THR A 73 -1.44 3.08 -48.45
C THR A 73 -2.03 2.48 -49.71
N TYR A 74 -3.33 2.25 -49.68
CA TYR A 74 -4.12 1.95 -50.87
C TYR A 74 -5.02 3.13 -51.16
N GLN A 75 -4.91 3.67 -52.37
CA GLN A 75 -5.72 4.79 -52.81
C GLN A 75 -6.45 4.40 -54.12
N GLN A 76 -7.74 4.59 -54.15
CA GLN A 76 -8.55 4.43 -55.32
C GLN A 76 -9.37 5.70 -55.57
N PHE A 77 -9.24 6.25 -56.75
CA PHE A 77 -10.09 7.33 -57.21
C PHE A 77 -10.82 6.90 -58.49
N SER A 78 -12.15 6.99 -58.47
CA SER A 78 -13.00 6.65 -59.62
C SER A 78 -14.11 7.68 -59.76
N VAL A 79 -14.28 8.22 -60.95
CA VAL A 79 -15.37 9.16 -61.22
C VAL A 79 -16.60 8.37 -61.66
N GLY A 80 -17.68 8.47 -60.90
CA GLY A 80 -19.01 8.03 -61.30
C GLY A 80 -19.45 6.62 -60.89
N SER A 81 -18.67 5.86 -60.10
CA SER A 81 -19.16 4.56 -59.60
C SER A 81 -18.71 4.31 -58.16
N PRO A 82 -19.61 3.93 -57.23
CA PRO A 82 -19.27 3.56 -55.86
C PRO A 82 -18.67 2.15 -55.72
N LYS A 83 -18.58 1.39 -56.83
CA LYS A 83 -18.04 0.01 -56.80
C LYS A 83 -16.52 0.03 -56.91
N PRO A 84 -15.78 -0.77 -56.10
CA PRO A 84 -14.35 -0.95 -56.28
C PRO A 84 -14.00 -1.38 -57.70
N PHE A 85 -12.97 -0.79 -58.29
CA PHE A 85 -12.49 -1.05 -59.65
C PHE A 85 -13.48 -0.78 -60.81
N ALA A 86 -14.70 -0.28 -60.49
CA ALA A 86 -15.64 0.16 -61.54
C ALA A 86 -15.26 1.57 -61.99
N GLY A 87 -15.07 1.75 -63.27
CA GLY A 87 -14.66 3.06 -63.81
C GLY A 87 -13.22 3.09 -64.32
N TYR A 88 -12.54 1.96 -64.44
CA TYR A 88 -11.33 1.81 -65.21
C TYR A 88 -11.63 1.99 -66.68
N THR A 89 -11.86 3.21 -67.09
CA THR A 89 -11.85 3.66 -68.44
C THR A 89 -10.61 4.49 -68.69
N ASN A 90 -10.17 4.62 -69.94
CA ASN A 90 -9.05 5.47 -70.35
C ASN A 90 -9.24 6.99 -70.00
N SER A 91 -9.89 7.31 -68.86
CA SER A 91 -10.08 8.68 -68.46
C SER A 91 -8.95 9.05 -67.46
N ASN A 92 -8.36 10.22 -67.65
CA ASN A 92 -7.29 10.77 -66.78
C ASN A 92 -7.72 11.01 -65.29
N PHE A 93 -8.93 10.63 -64.94
CA PHE A 93 -9.55 10.85 -63.64
C PHE A 93 -9.81 9.57 -62.82
N SER A 94 -9.30 8.43 -63.26
CA SER A 94 -9.42 7.17 -62.54
C SER A 94 -8.03 6.58 -62.27
N TYR A 95 -7.68 6.37 -61.01
CA TYR A 95 -6.42 5.72 -60.69
C TYR A 95 -6.56 4.79 -59.50
N VAL A 96 -5.70 3.82 -59.44
CA VAL A 96 -5.41 3.01 -58.26
C VAL A 96 -3.93 3.22 -57.90
N GLY A 97 -3.69 3.59 -56.66
CA GLY A 97 -2.36 3.74 -56.15
C GLY A 97 -2.12 2.77 -54.97
N ILE A 98 -0.98 2.10 -55.01
CA ILE A 98 -0.45 1.36 -53.86
C ILE A 98 0.85 2.00 -53.48
N GLY A 99 0.97 2.39 -52.22
CA GLY A 99 2.17 3.00 -51.67
C GLY A 99 2.64 2.24 -50.43
N ALA A 100 3.96 2.19 -50.24
CA ALA A 100 4.57 1.78 -48.97
C ALA A 100 5.56 2.89 -48.58
N SER A 101 5.49 3.32 -47.37
CA SER A 101 6.43 4.33 -46.81
C SER A 101 6.86 3.91 -45.42
N GLN A 102 8.15 4.17 -45.09
CA GLN A 102 8.66 3.97 -43.78
C GLN A 102 9.60 5.14 -43.45
N GLU A 103 9.39 5.74 -42.29
CA GLU A 103 10.28 6.78 -41.78
C GLU A 103 11.60 6.13 -41.29
N LEU A 104 12.73 6.62 -41.80
CA LEU A 104 14.06 6.21 -41.37
C LEU A 104 14.72 7.38 -40.63
N PRO A 105 14.66 7.42 -39.28
CA PRO A 105 15.29 8.48 -38.51
C PRO A 105 16.82 8.50 -38.71
N TYR A 106 17.42 9.68 -38.56
CA TYR A 106 18.88 9.85 -38.62
C TYR A 106 19.59 8.88 -37.68
N PRO A 107 20.79 8.37 -38.09
CA PRO A 107 21.58 7.47 -37.27
C PRO A 107 21.86 8.06 -35.87
N GLY A 108 21.55 7.28 -34.82
CA GLY A 108 21.72 7.65 -33.43
C GLY A 108 20.51 8.29 -32.76
N LYS A 109 19.49 8.78 -33.50
CA LYS A 109 18.27 9.38 -32.94
C LYS A 109 17.48 8.37 -32.11
N LEU A 110 17.23 7.17 -32.66
CA LEU A 110 16.52 6.09 -31.95
C LEU A 110 17.29 5.62 -30.71
N ARG A 111 18.63 5.54 -30.77
CA ARG A 111 19.46 5.20 -29.63
C ARG A 111 19.34 6.21 -28.50
N LEU A 112 19.38 7.52 -28.81
CA LEU A 112 19.22 8.58 -27.79
C LEU A 112 17.83 8.61 -27.17
N ARG A 113 16.77 8.37 -27.98
CA ARG A 113 15.41 8.19 -27.47
C ARG A 113 15.32 7.00 -26.52
N GLY A 114 15.90 5.87 -26.89
CA GLY A 114 15.99 4.69 -26.03
C GLY A 114 16.74 4.98 -24.72
N GLU A 115 17.88 5.72 -24.80
CA GLU A 115 18.65 6.11 -23.62
C GLU A 115 17.84 7.05 -22.68
N ALA A 116 17.13 8.03 -23.23
CA ALA A 116 16.28 8.91 -22.46
C ALA A 116 15.13 8.14 -21.77
N ALA A 117 14.50 7.21 -22.49
CA ALA A 117 13.47 6.33 -21.93
C ALA A 117 14.03 5.39 -20.85
N GLN A 118 15.25 4.88 -21.03
CA GLN A 118 15.93 4.07 -20.00
C GLN A 118 16.14 4.87 -18.71
N ARG A 119 16.59 6.14 -18.82
CA ARG A 119 16.73 7.01 -17.65
C ARG A 119 15.39 7.31 -16.99
N ALA A 120 14.32 7.41 -17.76
CA ALA A 120 12.97 7.54 -17.21
C ALA A 120 12.53 6.28 -16.45
N ALA A 121 12.85 5.08 -16.96
CA ALA A 121 12.61 3.82 -16.26
C ALA A 121 13.48 3.69 -14.99
N ASP A 122 14.74 4.16 -15.02
CA ASP A 122 15.62 4.18 -13.84
C ASP A 122 15.03 5.05 -12.71
N VAL A 123 14.43 6.22 -13.04
CA VAL A 123 13.71 7.06 -12.07
C VAL A 123 12.56 6.27 -11.43
N LYS A 124 11.77 5.56 -12.23
CA LYS A 124 10.67 4.72 -11.71
C LYS A 124 11.16 3.64 -10.76
N GLY A 125 12.33 3.04 -11.01
CA GLY A 125 12.94 2.07 -10.09
C GLY A 125 13.28 2.68 -8.73
N VAL A 126 13.87 3.87 -8.72
CA VAL A 126 14.18 4.59 -7.47
C VAL A 126 12.91 5.04 -6.73
N GLU A 127 11.84 5.42 -7.47
CA GLU A 127 10.53 5.73 -6.89
C GLU A 127 9.90 4.52 -6.17
N VAL A 128 10.12 3.29 -6.64
CA VAL A 128 9.70 2.07 -5.91
C VAL A 128 10.39 1.99 -4.56
N ASP A 129 11.70 2.21 -4.52
CA ASP A 129 12.46 2.17 -3.26
C ASP A 129 12.04 3.30 -2.31
N ALA A 130 11.75 4.48 -2.84
CA ALA A 130 11.19 5.60 -2.07
C ALA A 130 9.81 5.25 -1.49
N THR A 131 8.95 4.62 -2.27
CA THR A 131 7.63 4.16 -1.81
C THR A 131 7.77 3.13 -0.68
N ARG A 132 8.66 2.15 -0.83
CA ARG A 132 8.93 1.16 0.23
C ARG A 132 9.41 1.81 1.52
N ALA A 133 10.34 2.76 1.41
CA ALA A 133 10.86 3.47 2.57
C ALA A 133 9.77 4.31 3.26
N SER A 134 8.91 5.00 2.50
CA SER A 134 7.80 5.78 3.03
C SER A 134 6.76 4.91 3.74
N ILE A 135 6.39 3.76 3.17
CA ILE A 135 5.47 2.81 3.81
C ILE A 135 6.11 2.23 5.08
N ALA A 136 7.39 1.87 5.03
CA ALA A 136 8.10 1.36 6.20
C ALA A 136 8.16 2.40 7.34
N ASP A 137 8.34 3.67 7.02
CA ASP A 137 8.33 4.76 7.99
C ASP A 137 6.94 4.98 8.60
N ALA A 138 5.90 4.99 7.76
CA ALA A 138 4.51 5.09 8.21
C ALA A 138 4.14 3.92 9.15
N VAL A 139 4.48 2.68 8.79
CA VAL A 139 4.23 1.48 9.63
C VAL A 139 4.97 1.61 10.98
N LYS A 140 6.23 2.06 10.99
CA LYS A 140 6.98 2.28 12.24
C LYS A 140 6.32 3.34 13.11
N SER A 141 5.94 4.46 12.51
CA SER A 141 5.29 5.57 13.22
C SER A 141 3.98 5.14 13.85
N ASP A 142 3.12 4.47 13.11
CA ASP A 142 1.82 4.02 13.60
C ASP A 142 1.96 2.88 14.61
N TYR A 143 2.92 1.97 14.43
CA TYR A 143 3.22 0.94 15.43
C TYR A 143 3.65 1.53 16.78
N LEU A 144 4.57 2.49 16.76
CA LEU A 144 5.02 3.15 17.99
C LEU A 144 3.90 3.97 18.67
N LYS A 145 3.06 4.62 17.85
CA LYS A 145 1.89 5.33 18.32
C LYS A 145 0.86 4.39 18.94
N LEU A 146 0.60 3.23 18.30
CA LEU A 146 -0.28 2.20 18.82
C LEU A 146 0.25 1.65 20.16
N ALA A 147 1.54 1.35 20.23
CA ALA A 147 2.18 0.87 21.46
C ALA A 147 2.04 1.88 22.60
N TYR A 148 2.25 3.17 22.33
CA TYR A 148 2.05 4.24 23.30
C TYR A 148 0.59 4.33 23.77
N LEU A 149 -0.37 4.27 22.85
CA LEU A 149 -1.80 4.33 23.17
C LEU A 149 -2.26 3.11 24.00
N GLN A 150 -1.82 1.91 23.65
CA GLN A 150 -2.12 0.68 24.40
C GLN A 150 -1.56 0.74 25.81
N MET A 151 -0.31 1.21 25.97
CA MET A 151 0.30 1.41 27.28
C MET A 151 -0.45 2.46 28.11
N THR A 152 -0.80 3.59 27.51
CA THR A 152 -1.53 4.67 28.18
C THR A 152 -2.93 4.22 28.60
N LEU A 153 -3.63 3.50 27.73
CA LEU A 153 -4.96 2.95 28.04
C LEU A 153 -4.90 1.99 29.25
N GLY A 154 -3.88 1.14 29.31
CA GLY A 154 -3.65 0.28 30.46
C GLY A 154 -3.44 1.04 31.77
N ILE A 155 -2.69 2.15 31.75
CA ILE A 155 -2.48 3.03 32.92
C ILE A 155 -3.78 3.71 33.32
N LEU A 156 -4.56 4.22 32.37
CA LEU A 156 -5.84 4.88 32.64
C LEU A 156 -6.86 3.92 33.27
N GLN A 157 -6.92 2.68 32.78
CA GLN A 157 -7.77 1.63 33.35
C GLN A 157 -7.33 1.22 34.76
N GLU A 158 -6.03 1.21 35.05
CA GLU A 158 -5.56 0.97 36.42
C GLU A 158 -5.94 2.14 37.34
N ASN A 159 -5.77 3.38 36.88
CA ASN A 159 -6.20 4.58 37.62
C ASN A 159 -7.72 4.57 37.89
N GLU A 160 -8.54 4.07 36.95
CA GLU A 160 -9.98 3.91 37.19
C GLU A 160 -10.25 2.95 38.34
N ARG A 161 -9.56 1.79 38.36
CA ARG A 161 -9.71 0.82 39.47
C ARG A 161 -9.37 1.40 40.83
N VAL A 162 -8.25 2.17 40.87
CA VAL A 162 -7.83 2.87 42.11
C VAL A 162 -8.86 3.91 42.53
N LEU A 163 -9.38 4.70 41.57
CA LEU A 163 -10.36 5.76 41.86
C LEU A 163 -11.70 5.17 42.29
N GLU A 164 -12.12 4.04 41.76
CA GLU A 164 -13.29 3.30 42.24
C GLU A 164 -13.13 2.81 43.70
N GLN A 165 -11.94 2.38 44.10
CA GLN A 165 -11.66 2.04 45.48
C GLN A 165 -11.77 3.28 46.39
N ILE A 166 -11.19 4.42 46.00
CA ILE A 166 -11.30 5.67 46.71
C ILE A 166 -12.78 6.10 46.88
N ILE A 167 -13.59 5.95 45.84
CA ILE A 167 -15.03 6.27 45.92
C ILE A 167 -15.76 5.34 46.89
N ARG A 168 -15.45 4.03 46.88
CA ARG A 168 -16.03 3.10 47.89
C ARG A 168 -15.65 3.46 49.32
N ASP A 169 -14.40 3.77 49.57
CA ASP A 169 -13.93 4.15 50.88
C ASP A 169 -14.53 5.50 51.37
N ALA A 170 -14.57 6.50 50.49
CA ALA A 170 -15.23 7.80 50.76
C ALA A 170 -16.71 7.66 51.07
N THR A 171 -17.42 6.75 50.34
CA THR A 171 -18.83 6.43 50.59
C THR A 171 -19.04 5.83 51.97
N ALA A 172 -18.22 4.85 52.35
CA ALA A 172 -18.29 4.21 53.68
C ALA A 172 -18.04 5.21 54.83
N HIS A 173 -17.04 6.11 54.67
CA HIS A 173 -16.76 7.18 55.65
C HIS A 173 -17.90 8.19 55.78
N TYR A 174 -18.52 8.54 54.64
CA TYR A 174 -19.64 9.44 54.65
C TYR A 174 -20.87 8.83 55.37
N GLU A 175 -21.18 7.56 55.13
CA GLU A 175 -22.30 6.84 55.76
C GLU A 175 -22.19 6.77 57.31
N VAL A 176 -20.97 6.69 57.83
CA VAL A 176 -20.73 6.70 59.29
C VAL A 176 -20.50 8.11 59.87
N GLY A 177 -20.70 9.15 59.05
CA GLY A 177 -20.56 10.55 59.50
C GLY A 177 -19.12 11.03 59.68
N GLN A 178 -18.10 10.28 59.14
CA GLN A 178 -16.67 10.59 59.24
C GLN A 178 -16.11 11.19 57.94
N GLY A 179 -16.90 11.35 56.89
CA GLY A 179 -16.50 11.85 55.58
C GLY A 179 -17.30 13.07 55.17
N SER A 180 -16.78 13.85 54.23
CA SER A 180 -17.44 15.00 53.62
C SER A 180 -18.17 14.56 52.34
N GLN A 181 -19.39 15.01 52.14
CA GLN A 181 -20.13 14.85 50.89
C GLN A 181 -19.38 15.49 49.71
N ALA A 182 -18.67 16.58 49.95
CA ALA A 182 -17.88 17.28 48.94
C ALA A 182 -16.77 16.38 48.37
N ASP A 183 -16.07 15.60 49.23
CA ASP A 183 -14.99 14.71 48.82
C ASP A 183 -15.52 13.57 47.95
N LEU A 184 -16.69 13.01 48.30
CA LEU A 184 -17.36 11.98 47.53
C LEU A 184 -17.77 12.52 46.13
N LEU A 185 -18.38 13.69 46.07
CA LEU A 185 -18.78 14.33 44.81
C LEU A 185 -17.54 14.67 43.96
N GLN A 186 -16.45 15.14 44.56
CA GLN A 186 -15.20 15.41 43.86
C GLN A 186 -14.66 14.13 43.20
N ALA A 187 -14.60 13.03 43.93
CA ALA A 187 -14.12 11.75 43.40
C ALA A 187 -14.98 11.24 42.24
N GLN A 188 -16.30 11.41 42.31
CA GLN A 188 -17.21 11.06 41.21
C GLN A 188 -16.99 11.92 39.98
N VAL A 189 -16.72 13.23 40.13
CA VAL A 189 -16.37 14.13 39.04
C VAL A 189 -15.07 13.69 38.38
N GLU A 190 -14.04 13.37 39.16
CA GLU A 190 -12.76 12.89 38.62
C GLU A 190 -12.91 11.57 37.88
N ARG A 191 -13.74 10.63 38.38
CA ARG A 191 -14.06 9.40 37.65
C ARG A 191 -14.72 9.69 36.30
N THR A 192 -15.64 10.64 36.25
CA THR A 192 -16.31 11.03 35.01
C THR A 192 -15.33 11.62 33.98
N LYS A 193 -14.32 12.38 34.43
CA LYS A 193 -13.27 12.90 33.57
C LYS A 193 -12.39 11.78 33.04
N LEU A 194 -11.98 10.87 33.93
CA LEU A 194 -11.14 9.71 33.57
C LEU A 194 -11.83 8.79 32.56
N LEU A 195 -13.13 8.51 32.73
CA LEU A 195 -13.89 7.70 31.76
C LEU A 195 -13.92 8.33 30.36
N ARG A 196 -14.07 9.65 30.26
CA ARG A 196 -13.99 10.36 28.97
C ARG A 196 -12.61 10.24 28.34
N GLU A 197 -11.55 10.30 29.15
CA GLU A 197 -10.18 10.14 28.70
C GLU A 197 -9.94 8.72 28.20
N ILE A 198 -10.39 7.69 28.90
CA ILE A 198 -10.36 6.29 28.48
C ILE A 198 -11.07 6.12 27.13
N THR A 199 -12.29 6.67 26.99
CA THR A 199 -13.04 6.58 25.72
C THR A 199 -12.27 7.23 24.56
N SER A 200 -11.73 8.44 24.77
CA SER A 200 -10.95 9.13 23.74
C SER A 200 -9.69 8.38 23.33
N HIS A 201 -8.98 7.78 24.30
CA HIS A 201 -7.81 6.97 23.99
C HIS A 201 -8.16 5.63 23.30
N SER A 202 -9.29 5.02 23.65
CA SER A 202 -9.82 3.83 22.96
C SER A 202 -10.10 4.13 21.48
N GLU A 203 -10.85 5.21 21.21
CA GLU A 203 -11.14 5.65 19.83
C GLU A 203 -9.86 5.92 19.02
N GLN A 204 -8.85 6.56 19.64
CA GLN A 204 -7.56 6.80 18.99
C GLN A 204 -6.80 5.49 18.70
N THR A 205 -6.89 4.52 19.62
CA THR A 205 -6.27 3.20 19.43
C THR A 205 -6.89 2.48 18.23
N GLU A 206 -8.21 2.44 18.15
CA GLU A 206 -8.95 1.84 17.03
C GLU A 206 -8.60 2.52 15.69
N LEU A 207 -8.51 3.86 15.68
CA LEU A 207 -8.15 4.62 14.48
C LEU A 207 -6.75 4.26 13.97
N VAL A 208 -5.75 4.28 14.88
CA VAL A 208 -4.35 3.97 14.49
C VAL A 208 -4.20 2.51 14.07
N GLU A 209 -4.91 1.60 14.74
CA GLU A 209 -4.92 0.19 14.36
C GLU A 209 -5.55 -0.03 12.98
N ALA A 210 -6.66 0.65 12.68
CA ALA A 210 -7.30 0.59 11.36
C ALA A 210 -6.37 1.13 10.26
N GLN A 211 -5.62 2.20 10.52
CA GLN A 211 -4.61 2.74 9.61
C GLN A 211 -3.49 1.71 9.36
N LEU A 212 -2.99 1.09 10.42
CA LEU A 212 -1.96 0.08 10.33
C LEU A 212 -2.43 -1.16 9.55
N LYS A 213 -3.64 -1.68 9.85
CA LYS A 213 -4.28 -2.77 9.08
C LYS A 213 -4.42 -2.41 7.60
N GLY A 214 -4.77 -1.17 7.27
CA GLY A 214 -4.83 -0.69 5.89
C GLY A 214 -3.48 -0.73 5.17
N MET A 215 -2.39 -0.33 5.85
CA MET A 215 -1.03 -0.42 5.28
C MET A 215 -0.55 -1.85 5.07
N LEU A 216 -1.02 -2.78 5.90
CA LEU A 216 -0.73 -4.22 5.81
C LEU A 216 -1.62 -4.94 4.79
N ASN A 217 -2.61 -4.24 4.21
CA ASN A 217 -3.66 -4.83 3.38
C ASN A 217 -4.41 -5.96 4.08
N ARG A 218 -4.69 -5.79 5.38
CA ARG A 218 -5.53 -6.68 6.19
C ARG A 218 -6.96 -6.21 6.20
N ASP A 219 -7.90 -7.14 6.33
CA ASP A 219 -9.28 -6.81 6.63
C ASP A 219 -9.40 -6.10 7.99
N GLN A 220 -10.35 -5.16 8.10
CA GLN A 220 -10.60 -4.45 9.37
C GLN A 220 -11.06 -5.39 10.49
N ASP A 221 -11.76 -6.45 10.14
CA ASP A 221 -12.24 -7.50 11.05
C ASP A 221 -11.12 -8.52 11.45
N SER A 222 -9.89 -8.32 10.96
CA SER A 222 -8.76 -9.16 11.37
C SER A 222 -8.43 -8.97 12.85
N PRO A 223 -7.79 -9.95 13.50
CA PRO A 223 -7.43 -9.86 14.92
C PRO A 223 -6.66 -8.58 15.24
N ASP A 224 -6.88 -8.08 16.46
CA ASP A 224 -6.23 -6.86 16.94
C ASP A 224 -4.72 -7.01 16.99
N ILE A 225 -4.02 -5.92 16.69
CA ILE A 225 -2.56 -5.86 16.71
C ILE A 225 -2.12 -5.48 18.12
N VAL A 226 -1.60 -6.46 18.85
CA VAL A 226 -0.97 -6.24 20.15
C VAL A 226 0.50 -5.93 19.90
N THR A 227 0.99 -4.78 20.39
CA THR A 227 2.38 -4.35 20.21
C THR A 227 3.29 -4.89 21.32
N GLU A 228 4.58 -4.97 21.00
CA GLU A 228 5.60 -5.20 22.05
C GLU A 228 5.72 -3.98 22.97
N PRO A 229 6.11 -4.18 24.24
CA PRO A 229 6.35 -3.07 25.16
C PRO A 229 7.42 -2.12 24.61
N LEU A 230 7.18 -0.80 24.74
CA LEU A 230 8.14 0.21 24.32
C LEU A 230 9.41 0.13 25.14
N THR A 231 10.53 0.05 24.42
CA THR A 231 11.87 0.08 25.05
C THR A 231 12.60 1.32 24.55
N GLU A 232 13.14 2.12 25.48
CA GLU A 232 13.93 3.28 25.12
C GLU A 232 15.28 2.86 24.52
N THR A 233 15.52 3.31 23.29
CA THR A 233 16.80 3.07 22.60
C THR A 233 17.52 4.41 22.44
N PRO A 234 18.62 4.67 23.16
CA PRO A 234 19.32 5.95 23.06
C PRO A 234 19.98 6.10 21.69
N LEU A 235 19.74 7.24 21.05
CA LEU A 235 20.37 7.59 19.78
C LEU A 235 21.81 8.06 20.03
N GLN A 236 22.79 7.27 19.57
CA GLN A 236 24.23 7.57 19.76
C GLN A 236 24.84 8.33 18.55
N LEU A 237 24.03 8.82 17.63
CA LEU A 237 24.50 9.50 16.43
C LEU A 237 24.55 11.01 16.63
N THR A 238 25.62 11.63 16.16
CA THR A 238 25.73 13.09 16.10
C THR A 238 24.91 13.64 14.92
N SER A 239 24.48 14.92 15.00
CA SER A 239 23.75 15.57 13.90
C SER A 239 24.53 15.56 12.59
N ALA A 240 25.86 15.67 12.63
CA ALA A 240 26.70 15.58 11.42
C ALA A 240 26.68 14.18 10.79
N ALA A 241 26.73 13.12 11.62
CA ALA A 241 26.62 11.75 11.15
C ALA A 241 25.24 11.46 10.56
N LEU A 242 24.16 11.97 11.17
CA LEU A 242 22.80 11.87 10.65
C LEU A 242 22.67 12.55 9.27
N LEU A 243 23.22 13.75 9.11
CA LEU A 243 23.21 14.46 7.83
C LEU A 243 23.96 13.70 6.72
N GLN A 244 25.06 13.05 7.07
CA GLN A 244 25.78 12.19 6.09
C GLN A 244 24.95 10.98 5.70
N LEU A 245 24.29 10.31 6.65
CA LEU A 245 23.40 9.19 6.38
C LEU A 245 22.21 9.60 5.51
N VAL A 246 21.58 10.75 5.79
CA VAL A 246 20.48 11.28 4.97
C VAL A 246 20.96 11.51 3.52
N ARG A 247 22.07 12.20 3.32
CA ARG A 247 22.61 12.44 1.97
C ARG A 247 22.95 11.19 1.20
N ALA A 248 23.41 10.14 1.89
CA ALA A 248 23.80 8.88 1.27
C ALA A 248 22.62 7.94 0.99
N HIS A 249 21.60 7.95 1.84
CA HIS A 249 20.58 6.91 1.85
C HIS A 249 19.14 7.42 1.73
N ASN A 250 18.90 8.74 1.75
CA ASN A 250 17.54 9.25 1.60
C ASN A 250 17.01 8.95 0.19
N PRO A 251 15.91 8.20 0.07
CA PRO A 251 15.37 7.82 -1.23
C PRO A 251 14.92 9.03 -2.08
N GLU A 252 14.39 10.09 -1.46
CA GLU A 252 13.96 11.30 -2.18
C GLU A 252 15.16 11.99 -2.86
N VAL A 253 16.29 12.13 -2.16
CA VAL A 253 17.53 12.68 -2.75
C VAL A 253 18.00 11.83 -3.93
N GLN A 254 17.82 10.51 -3.85
CA GLN A 254 18.18 9.62 -4.97
C GLN A 254 17.20 9.73 -6.14
N VAL A 255 15.90 9.94 -5.89
CA VAL A 255 14.90 10.23 -6.93
C VAL A 255 15.28 11.51 -7.66
N ASP A 256 15.58 12.60 -6.95
CA ASP A 256 15.98 13.88 -7.56
C ASP A 256 17.27 13.74 -8.38
N ALA A 257 18.28 13.05 -7.84
CA ALA A 257 19.51 12.78 -8.58
C ALA A 257 19.27 11.94 -9.85
N SER A 258 18.31 11.04 -9.83
CA SER A 258 17.90 10.25 -11.01
C SER A 258 17.10 11.08 -12.00
N ALA A 259 16.23 11.98 -11.51
CA ALA A 259 15.51 12.93 -12.34
C ALA A 259 16.46 13.86 -13.12
N VAL A 260 17.51 14.39 -12.46
CA VAL A 260 18.55 15.17 -13.14
C VAL A 260 19.23 14.36 -14.26
N ARG A 261 19.56 13.08 -14.02
CA ARG A 261 20.14 12.22 -15.06
C ARG A 261 19.18 11.98 -16.24
N LYS A 262 17.89 11.84 -15.96
CA LYS A 262 16.82 11.71 -16.97
C LYS A 262 16.74 12.96 -17.82
N GLU A 263 16.67 14.15 -17.22
CA GLU A 263 16.57 15.40 -17.96
C GLU A 263 17.82 15.68 -18.82
N ASN A 264 19.02 15.34 -18.33
CA ASN A 264 20.24 15.41 -19.13
C ASN A 264 20.22 14.48 -20.35
N ALA A 265 19.63 13.30 -20.24
CA ALA A 265 19.48 12.38 -21.37
C ALA A 265 18.42 12.89 -22.36
N ALA A 266 17.32 13.46 -21.88
CA ALA A 266 16.30 14.08 -22.69
C ALA A 266 16.85 15.29 -23.47
N LEU A 267 17.67 16.14 -22.84
CA LEU A 267 18.35 17.25 -23.51
C LEU A 267 19.21 16.76 -24.68
N LYS A 268 20.06 15.74 -24.45
CA LYS A 268 20.88 15.16 -25.54
C LYS A 268 20.06 14.60 -26.69
N SER A 269 18.89 14.02 -26.39
CA SER A 269 17.96 13.54 -27.42
C SER A 269 17.37 14.72 -28.22
N ALA A 270 16.95 15.78 -27.54
CA ALA A 270 16.36 16.98 -28.15
C ALA A 270 17.37 17.73 -29.03
N GLU A 271 18.64 17.90 -28.61
CA GLU A 271 19.71 18.48 -29.39
C GLU A 271 19.97 17.75 -30.71
N ARG A 272 19.60 16.47 -30.80
CA ARG A 272 19.76 15.68 -32.03
C ARG A 272 18.50 15.72 -32.90
N GLU A 273 17.40 16.22 -32.38
CA GLU A 273 16.12 16.32 -33.11
C GLU A 273 16.01 17.63 -33.92
N GLY A 274 16.69 18.70 -33.50
CA GLY A 274 16.80 19.97 -34.19
C GLY A 274 17.92 19.99 -35.18
#